data_603e1317ced15f6ec0373bd7f57f9ac8
#
_entry.id   603e1317ced15f6ec0373bd7f57f9ac8
#
_cell.length_a   1.000
_cell.length_b   1.000
_cell.length_c   1.000
_cell.angle_alpha   90.00
_cell.angle_beta   90.00
_cell.angle_gamma   90.00
#
_symmetry.space_group_name_H-M   'P 1'
#
loop_
_entity.id
_entity.type
_entity.pdbx_description
1 polymer ?
#
loop_
_entity_poly.entity_id
_entity_poly.type
_entity_poly.pdbx_seq_one_letter_code
_entity_poly.pdbx_strand_id
1 'polypeptide(L)'
;MYLDLIHISIERQQLTGFRAGRLRCTFSVSTASNGPGEKEGSGCTPRGRHRVRARIGSGLPLGSVFIGRRPTGEIWSPALAAAHPDRDWILTRILWLCGEQPGVNRGGDCDSQRRYIYLHGTGDDQPMGIPLSHGCVRLRNTDIQALFDMTPAGCQVMIE
;
A
#
# COMPACT_ATOMS: atom_id res chain seq x y z
N MET A 1 -13.86 -4.09 -15.03
CA MET A 1 -14.69 -4.10 -13.82
C MET A 1 -13.87 -3.59 -12.66
N TYR A 2 -14.46 -2.69 -11.87
CA TYR A 2 -13.74 -2.02 -10.79
C TYR A 2 -14.21 -2.50 -9.41
N LEU A 3 -13.26 -2.59 -8.49
CA LEU A 3 -13.56 -2.84 -7.07
C LEU A 3 -14.25 -1.63 -6.44
N ASP A 4 -15.13 -1.88 -5.50
CA ASP A 4 -15.74 -0.86 -4.65
C ASP A 4 -15.27 -0.93 -3.20
N LEU A 5 -14.69 -2.05 -2.79
CA LEU A 5 -14.16 -2.25 -1.45
C LEU A 5 -12.89 -3.10 -1.49
N ILE A 6 -11.89 -2.65 -0.76
CA ILE A 6 -10.68 -3.42 -0.41
C ILE A 6 -10.70 -3.63 1.10
N HIS A 7 -10.48 -4.86 1.52
CA HIS A 7 -10.33 -5.21 2.94
C HIS A 7 -8.92 -5.72 3.19
N ILE A 8 -8.23 -5.14 4.16
CA ILE A 8 -6.88 -5.55 4.56
C ILE A 8 -6.93 -6.06 5.99
N SER A 9 -6.61 -7.34 6.17
CA SER A 9 -6.47 -7.97 7.49
C SER A 9 -4.99 -7.93 7.90
N ILE A 10 -4.71 -7.17 8.97
CA ILE A 10 -3.35 -7.10 9.54
C ILE A 10 -2.99 -8.45 10.17
N GLU A 11 -3.93 -9.08 10.86
CA GLU A 11 -3.72 -10.39 11.47
C GLU A 11 -3.34 -11.45 10.44
N ARG A 12 -4.09 -11.51 9.33
CA ARG A 12 -3.89 -12.52 8.29
C ARG A 12 -2.84 -12.13 7.25
N GLN A 13 -2.38 -10.88 7.26
CA GLN A 13 -1.49 -10.33 6.23
C GLN A 13 -2.04 -10.58 4.82
N GLN A 14 -3.32 -10.25 4.65
CA GLN A 14 -4.06 -10.54 3.43
C GLN A 14 -4.94 -9.36 3.03
N LEU A 15 -4.98 -9.10 1.73
CA LEU A 15 -5.87 -8.13 1.10
C LEU A 15 -6.90 -8.87 0.26
N THR A 16 -8.17 -8.50 0.42
CA THR A 16 -9.27 -9.00 -0.41
C THR A 16 -9.98 -7.82 -1.07
N GLY A 17 -10.32 -7.98 -2.34
CA GLY A 17 -11.04 -6.98 -3.11
C GLY A 17 -12.43 -7.47 -3.49
N PHE A 18 -13.41 -6.57 -3.41
CA PHE A 18 -14.82 -6.88 -3.62
C PHE A 18 -15.45 -5.93 -4.65
N ARG A 19 -16.46 -6.45 -5.33
CA ARG A 19 -17.39 -5.67 -6.16
C ARG A 19 -18.81 -6.13 -5.86
N ALA A 20 -19.68 -5.21 -5.44
CA ALA A 20 -21.07 -5.51 -5.10
C ALA A 20 -21.21 -6.70 -4.14
N GLY A 21 -20.35 -6.75 -3.11
CA GLY A 21 -20.31 -7.80 -2.10
C GLY A 21 -19.68 -9.12 -2.55
N ARG A 22 -19.20 -9.22 -3.78
CA ARG A 22 -18.57 -10.43 -4.31
C ARG A 22 -17.05 -10.32 -4.29
N LEU A 23 -16.38 -11.35 -3.77
CA LEU A 23 -14.93 -11.47 -3.79
C LEU A 23 -14.40 -11.53 -5.23
N ARG A 24 -13.41 -10.70 -5.55
CA ARG A 24 -12.81 -10.61 -6.89
C ARG A 24 -11.32 -10.92 -6.91
N CYS A 25 -10.62 -10.63 -5.84
CA CYS A 25 -9.19 -10.91 -5.75
C CYS A 25 -8.75 -11.10 -4.30
N THR A 26 -7.65 -11.80 -4.15
CA THR A 26 -7.00 -12.03 -2.86
C THR A 26 -5.50 -11.98 -3.07
N PHE A 27 -4.80 -11.16 -2.27
CA PHE A 27 -3.36 -11.02 -2.34
C PHE A 27 -2.75 -11.10 -0.95
N SER A 28 -1.57 -11.68 -0.84
CA SER A 28 -0.75 -11.59 0.37
C SER A 28 -0.14 -10.20 0.46
N VAL A 29 -0.04 -9.67 1.67
CA VAL A 29 0.55 -8.34 1.92
C VAL A 29 1.59 -8.41 3.02
N SER A 30 2.33 -7.30 3.19
CA SER A 30 3.21 -7.08 4.31
C SER A 30 2.90 -5.69 4.89
N THR A 31 2.31 -5.66 6.07
CA THR A 31 2.03 -4.43 6.82
C THR A 31 3.18 -4.09 7.77
N ALA A 32 2.99 -3.10 8.64
CA ALA A 32 4.06 -2.60 9.50
C ALA A 32 4.60 -3.64 10.47
N SER A 33 5.92 -3.73 10.59
CA SER A 33 6.58 -4.55 11.60
C SER A 33 6.23 -4.11 13.03
N ASN A 34 5.93 -2.82 13.23
CA ASN A 34 5.48 -2.28 14.52
C ASN A 34 4.01 -2.59 14.82
N GLY A 35 3.31 -3.28 13.91
CA GLY A 35 1.91 -3.66 14.09
C GLY A 35 0.93 -2.53 13.76
N PRO A 36 -0.34 -2.68 14.20
CA PRO A 36 -1.38 -1.68 13.95
C PRO A 36 -1.20 -0.44 14.84
N GLY A 37 -1.53 0.72 14.29
CA GLY A 37 -1.51 1.98 15.01
C GLY A 37 -1.67 3.16 14.08
N GLU A 38 -2.31 4.22 14.59
CA GLU A 38 -2.74 5.38 13.79
C GLU A 38 -1.87 6.61 14.00
N LYS A 39 -1.03 6.62 15.03
CA LYS A 39 -0.27 7.82 15.40
C LYS A 39 0.88 8.12 14.45
N GLU A 40 1.05 9.40 14.12
CA GLU A 40 2.17 9.89 13.33
C GLU A 40 3.51 9.55 14.02
N GLY A 41 4.48 9.09 13.23
CA GLY A 41 5.78 8.69 13.73
C GLY A 41 5.82 7.31 14.41
N SER A 42 4.69 6.62 14.53
CA SER A 42 4.64 5.28 15.15
C SER A 42 5.27 4.18 14.31
N GLY A 43 5.34 4.37 12.98
CA GLY A 43 5.75 3.32 12.05
C GLY A 43 4.74 2.18 11.95
N CYS A 44 3.52 2.37 12.44
CA CYS A 44 2.45 1.38 12.43
C CYS A 44 1.53 1.54 11.21
N THR A 45 0.81 0.48 10.87
CA THR A 45 -0.24 0.54 9.84
C THR A 45 -1.56 1.01 10.48
N PRO A 46 -2.17 2.08 9.97
CA PRO A 46 -3.41 2.60 10.55
C PRO A 46 -4.60 1.71 10.22
N ARG A 47 -5.50 1.60 11.21
CA ARG A 47 -6.76 0.84 11.08
C ARG A 47 -7.91 1.76 10.69
N GLY A 48 -9.03 1.14 10.32
CA GLY A 48 -10.30 1.81 10.09
C GLY A 48 -10.60 2.05 8.63
N ARG A 49 -11.61 2.89 8.39
CA ARG A 49 -12.07 3.20 7.04
C ARG A 49 -11.18 4.23 6.38
N HIS A 50 -10.77 3.88 5.18
CA HIS A 50 -9.97 4.71 4.27
C HIS A 50 -10.63 4.71 2.90
N ARG A 51 -10.12 5.54 2.02
CA ARG A 51 -10.38 5.47 0.58
C ARG A 51 -9.10 5.74 -0.20
N VAL A 52 -9.08 5.33 -1.45
CA VAL A 52 -7.98 5.64 -2.37
C VAL A 52 -8.09 7.12 -2.74
N ARG A 53 -7.11 7.92 -2.29
CA ARG A 53 -7.04 9.35 -2.56
C ARG A 53 -6.47 9.64 -3.94
N ALA A 54 -5.42 8.92 -4.31
CA ALA A 54 -4.73 9.12 -5.57
C ALA A 54 -4.12 7.82 -6.08
N ARG A 55 -4.05 7.71 -7.41
CA ARG A 55 -3.47 6.58 -8.15
C ARG A 55 -2.25 7.08 -8.91
N ILE A 56 -1.09 6.48 -8.65
CA ILE A 56 0.19 6.96 -9.20
C ILE A 56 0.92 5.81 -9.88
N GLY A 57 1.46 6.07 -11.07
CA GLY A 57 2.29 5.14 -11.80
C GLY A 57 1.62 4.42 -12.96
N SER A 58 0.41 4.85 -13.38
CA SER A 58 -0.28 4.27 -14.54
C SER A 58 0.61 4.27 -15.78
N GLY A 59 0.69 3.13 -16.47
CA GLY A 59 1.45 2.99 -17.72
C GLY A 59 2.97 2.84 -17.54
N LEU A 60 3.50 2.94 -16.32
CA LEU A 60 4.92 2.75 -16.08
C LEU A 60 5.29 1.26 -16.03
N PRO A 61 6.56 0.92 -16.35
CA PRO A 61 7.02 -0.45 -16.28
C PRO A 61 6.92 -1.06 -14.89
N LEU A 62 6.73 -2.38 -14.83
CA LEU A 62 6.83 -3.15 -13.59
C LEU A 62 8.19 -2.90 -12.94
N GLY A 63 8.22 -2.70 -11.63
CA GLY A 63 9.45 -2.42 -10.89
C GLY A 63 9.92 -0.97 -10.94
N SER A 64 9.16 -0.06 -11.57
CA SER A 64 9.49 1.38 -11.55
C SER A 64 9.63 1.88 -10.12
N VAL A 65 10.71 2.61 -9.86
CA VAL A 65 11.05 3.11 -8.52
C VAL A 65 10.46 4.50 -8.31
N PHE A 66 9.84 4.70 -7.15
CA PHE A 66 9.29 6.00 -6.74
C PHE A 66 10.01 6.53 -5.50
N ILE A 67 10.25 7.84 -5.50
CA ILE A 67 10.68 8.59 -4.32
C ILE A 67 9.79 9.83 -4.23
N GLY A 68 9.20 10.07 -3.06
CA GLY A 68 8.27 11.19 -2.88
C GLY A 68 7.11 11.17 -3.88
N ARG A 69 6.61 10.00 -4.21
CA ARG A 69 5.51 9.77 -5.17
C ARG A 69 5.83 10.13 -6.62
N ARG A 70 7.10 10.25 -6.94
CA ARG A 70 7.57 10.57 -8.30
C ARG A 70 8.45 9.45 -8.84
N PRO A 71 8.29 9.06 -10.12
CA PRO A 71 9.18 8.05 -10.71
C PRO A 71 10.59 8.61 -10.82
N THR A 72 11.58 7.80 -10.45
CA THR A 72 13.00 8.17 -10.55
C THR A 72 13.61 7.87 -11.91
N GLY A 73 12.94 7.05 -12.72
CA GLY A 73 13.49 6.50 -13.96
C GLY A 73 14.24 5.19 -13.76
N GLU A 74 14.48 4.80 -12.51
CA GLU A 74 15.11 3.52 -12.20
C GLU A 74 14.09 2.37 -12.28
N ILE A 75 14.59 1.18 -12.58
CA ILE A 75 13.83 -0.08 -12.47
C ILE A 75 14.53 -0.92 -11.40
N TRP A 76 13.78 -1.41 -10.44
CA TRP A 76 14.34 -2.22 -9.36
C TRP A 76 15.03 -3.47 -9.89
N SER A 77 16.19 -3.76 -9.32
CA SER A 77 16.94 -5.00 -9.55
C SER A 77 17.66 -5.38 -8.27
N PRO A 78 18.09 -6.65 -8.12
CA PRO A 78 18.92 -7.04 -6.99
C PRO A 78 20.21 -6.22 -6.89
N ALA A 79 20.81 -5.86 -8.01
CA ALA A 79 22.03 -5.03 -8.05
C ALA A 79 21.76 -3.61 -7.54
N LEU A 80 20.63 -3.00 -7.95
CA LEU A 80 20.24 -1.67 -7.48
C LEU A 80 19.96 -1.69 -5.96
N ALA A 81 19.27 -2.72 -5.48
CA ALA A 81 18.99 -2.89 -4.06
C ALA A 81 20.28 -3.05 -3.24
N ALA A 82 21.25 -3.82 -3.75
CA ALA A 82 22.54 -4.01 -3.09
C ALA A 82 23.35 -2.71 -3.04
N ALA A 83 23.24 -1.86 -4.06
CA ALA A 83 23.91 -0.56 -4.11
C ALA A 83 23.29 0.46 -3.13
N HIS A 84 22.02 0.27 -2.72
CA HIS A 84 21.28 1.18 -1.84
C HIS A 84 20.55 0.39 -0.75
N PRO A 85 21.27 -0.26 0.20
CA PRO A 85 20.66 -1.18 1.16
C PRO A 85 19.71 -0.51 2.16
N ASP A 86 19.80 0.81 2.33
CA ASP A 86 18.98 1.54 3.30
C ASP A 86 17.73 2.20 2.69
N ARG A 87 17.52 2.05 1.37
CA ARG A 87 16.33 2.62 0.73
C ARG A 87 15.10 1.77 1.01
N ASP A 88 14.00 2.43 1.36
CA ASP A 88 12.68 1.80 1.40
C ASP A 88 12.09 1.80 -0.02
N TRP A 89 11.99 0.61 -0.61
CA TRP A 89 11.62 0.47 -2.01
C TRP A 89 10.12 0.57 -2.20
N ILE A 90 9.68 1.64 -2.85
CA ILE A 90 8.30 1.84 -3.29
C ILE A 90 8.28 1.68 -4.79
N LEU A 91 7.66 0.58 -5.25
CA LEU A 91 7.79 0.13 -6.64
C LEU A 91 6.45 -0.02 -7.33
N THR A 92 6.49 0.05 -8.65
CA THR A 92 5.46 -0.38 -9.60
C THR A 92 4.26 0.54 -9.67
N ARG A 93 3.50 0.67 -8.59
CA ARG A 93 2.29 1.51 -8.47
C ARG A 93 2.13 1.99 -7.05
N ILE A 94 1.48 3.13 -6.89
CA ILE A 94 1.07 3.65 -5.58
C ILE A 94 -0.44 3.87 -5.59
N LEU A 95 -1.12 3.29 -4.61
CA LEU A 95 -2.46 3.68 -4.21
C LEU A 95 -2.34 4.43 -2.88
N TRP A 96 -2.47 5.74 -2.94
CA TRP A 96 -2.32 6.61 -1.77
C TRP A 96 -3.65 6.70 -1.04
N LEU A 97 -3.64 6.37 0.26
CA LEU A 97 -4.85 6.34 1.08
C LEU A 97 -5.06 7.65 1.84
N CYS A 98 -6.34 7.98 2.06
CA CYS A 98 -6.72 8.95 3.07
C CYS A 98 -7.72 8.31 4.05
N GLY A 99 -7.63 8.70 5.32
CA GLY A 99 -8.56 8.26 6.34
C GLY A 99 -9.92 8.92 6.19
N GLU A 100 -10.97 8.22 6.61
CA GLU A 100 -12.35 8.74 6.59
C GLU A 100 -12.93 8.97 7.99
N GLN A 101 -12.19 8.63 9.05
CA GLN A 101 -12.65 8.70 10.43
C GLN A 101 -11.89 9.78 11.20
N PRO A 102 -12.47 11.00 11.35
CA PRO A 102 -11.83 12.05 12.12
C PRO A 102 -11.49 11.61 13.54
N GLY A 103 -10.27 11.95 13.99
CA GLY A 103 -9.75 11.55 15.29
C GLY A 103 -9.26 10.12 15.40
N VAL A 104 -9.47 9.30 14.39
CA VAL A 104 -8.96 7.91 14.32
C VAL A 104 -7.83 7.82 13.29
N ASN A 105 -8.11 8.16 12.03
CA ASN A 105 -7.14 8.07 10.95
C ASN A 105 -7.16 9.32 10.03
N ARG A 106 -7.86 10.37 10.43
CA ARG A 106 -7.97 11.63 9.71
C ARG A 106 -7.80 12.82 10.65
N GLY A 107 -6.95 13.76 10.25
CA GLY A 107 -6.66 14.99 11.00
C GLY A 107 -5.66 14.77 12.14
N GLY A 108 -5.25 15.87 12.77
CA GLY A 108 -4.36 15.85 13.93
C GLY A 108 -3.05 15.12 13.71
N ASP A 109 -2.68 14.29 14.68
CA ASP A 109 -1.47 13.47 14.67
C ASP A 109 -1.71 12.02 14.23
N CYS A 110 -2.87 11.74 13.60
CA CYS A 110 -3.25 10.40 13.17
C CYS A 110 -3.70 10.35 11.69
N ASP A 111 -3.35 11.32 10.90
CA ASP A 111 -3.83 11.45 9.52
C ASP A 111 -3.09 10.53 8.57
N SER A 112 -3.77 9.50 8.04
CA SER A 112 -3.17 8.51 7.13
C SER A 112 -2.64 9.14 5.85
N GLN A 113 -3.31 10.15 5.29
CA GLN A 113 -2.83 10.81 4.08
C GLN A 113 -1.53 11.57 4.33
N ARG A 114 -1.43 12.30 5.43
CA ARG A 114 -0.24 13.05 5.83
C ARG A 114 0.90 12.16 6.27
N ARG A 115 0.59 10.95 6.73
CA ARG A 115 1.57 9.92 7.07
C ARG A 115 2.06 9.16 5.85
N TYR A 116 1.58 9.50 4.65
CA TYR A 116 1.97 8.85 3.39
C TYR A 116 1.73 7.35 3.39
N ILE A 117 0.54 6.94 3.82
CA ILE A 117 0.14 5.52 3.83
C ILE A 117 -0.30 5.12 2.43
N TYR A 118 0.46 4.21 1.83
CA TYR A 118 0.23 3.68 0.47
C TYR A 118 0.03 2.18 0.49
N LEU A 119 -0.67 1.70 -0.56
CA LEU A 119 -0.48 0.34 -1.06
C LEU A 119 0.53 0.45 -2.21
N HIS A 120 1.58 -0.35 -2.19
CA HIS A 120 2.65 -0.26 -3.19
C HIS A 120 3.38 -1.59 -3.39
N GLY A 121 4.10 -1.71 -4.50
CA GLY A 121 5.03 -2.83 -4.74
C GLY A 121 6.31 -2.68 -3.93
N THR A 122 7.04 -3.76 -3.78
CA THR A 122 8.33 -3.80 -3.09
C THR A 122 9.29 -4.73 -3.82
N GLY A 123 10.56 -4.78 -3.39
CA GLY A 123 11.55 -5.67 -4.00
C GLY A 123 11.13 -7.13 -3.95
N ASP A 124 11.48 -7.87 -4.99
CA ASP A 124 11.11 -9.29 -5.11
C ASP A 124 11.77 -10.17 -4.03
N ASP A 125 12.78 -9.65 -3.35
CA ASP A 125 13.44 -10.29 -2.20
C ASP A 125 12.67 -10.18 -0.89
N GLN A 126 11.61 -9.37 -0.84
CA GLN A 126 10.80 -9.16 0.36
C GLN A 126 9.68 -10.19 0.44
N PRO A 127 9.56 -10.94 1.56
CA PRO A 127 8.47 -11.90 1.72
C PRO A 127 7.13 -11.19 1.97
N MET A 128 6.05 -11.83 1.51
CA MET A 128 4.69 -11.44 1.86
C MET A 128 4.15 -12.37 2.96
N GLY A 129 3.08 -11.94 3.62
CA GLY A 129 2.47 -12.71 4.71
C GLY A 129 3.12 -12.49 6.07
N ILE A 130 4.15 -11.66 6.14
CA ILE A 130 4.90 -11.33 7.35
C ILE A 130 4.96 -9.81 7.45
N PRO A 131 4.67 -9.19 8.62
CA PRO A 131 4.70 -7.73 8.77
C PRO A 131 6.14 -7.22 8.87
N LEU A 132 6.59 -6.53 7.82
CA LEU A 132 7.97 -6.02 7.69
C LEU A 132 8.04 -4.57 7.21
N SER A 133 6.91 -3.90 6.94
CA SER A 133 6.92 -2.53 6.42
C SER A 133 7.13 -1.49 7.53
N HIS A 134 7.19 -0.23 7.12
CA HIS A 134 7.32 0.93 8.01
C HIS A 134 5.99 1.71 8.16
N GLY A 135 4.87 1.08 7.83
CA GLY A 135 3.52 1.66 7.91
C GLY A 135 2.66 1.42 6.68
N CYS A 136 3.22 1.50 5.50
CA CYS A 136 2.53 1.19 4.25
C CYS A 136 2.17 -0.29 4.13
N VAL A 137 1.33 -0.61 3.17
CA VAL A 137 0.95 -2.00 2.85
C VAL A 137 1.69 -2.41 1.58
N ARG A 138 2.63 -3.35 1.72
CA ARG A 138 3.43 -3.88 0.62
C ARG A 138 2.74 -5.05 -0.05
N LEU A 139 2.81 -5.09 -1.38
CA LEU A 139 2.40 -6.21 -2.22
C LEU A 139 3.53 -6.62 -3.14
N ARG A 140 3.44 -7.81 -3.73
CA ARG A 140 4.29 -8.18 -4.86
C ARG A 140 4.02 -7.26 -6.04
N ASN A 141 5.03 -7.01 -6.87
CA ASN A 141 4.91 -6.07 -7.99
C ASN A 141 3.81 -6.45 -8.97
N THR A 142 3.67 -7.73 -9.30
CA THR A 142 2.58 -8.21 -10.17
C THR A 142 1.21 -8.05 -9.52
N ASP A 143 1.12 -8.22 -8.21
CA ASP A 143 -0.13 -8.12 -7.46
C ASP A 143 -0.61 -6.67 -7.36
N ILE A 144 0.30 -5.73 -7.03
CA ILE A 144 -0.09 -4.31 -6.99
C ILE A 144 -0.47 -3.79 -8.38
N GLN A 145 0.17 -4.28 -9.43
CA GLN A 145 -0.21 -3.92 -10.79
C GLN A 145 -1.63 -4.38 -11.12
N ALA A 146 -1.95 -5.63 -10.81
CA ALA A 146 -3.30 -6.18 -11.02
C ALA A 146 -4.34 -5.45 -10.17
N LEU A 147 -4.04 -5.20 -8.90
CA LEU A 147 -4.92 -4.46 -7.99
C LEU A 147 -5.17 -3.03 -8.49
N PHE A 148 -4.12 -2.35 -8.91
CA PHE A 148 -4.20 -0.99 -9.42
C PHE A 148 -5.15 -0.88 -10.62
N ASP A 149 -5.09 -1.84 -11.54
CA ASP A 149 -5.95 -1.85 -12.73
C ASP A 149 -7.43 -2.05 -12.38
N MET A 150 -7.73 -2.64 -11.23
CA MET A 150 -9.09 -2.87 -10.74
C MET A 150 -9.58 -1.79 -9.78
N THR A 151 -8.72 -0.86 -9.34
CA THR A 151 -9.03 0.03 -8.22
C THR A 151 -9.14 1.47 -8.68
N PRO A 152 -10.35 2.05 -8.73
CA PRO A 152 -10.53 3.47 -9.05
C PRO A 152 -10.19 4.35 -7.84
N ALA A 153 -9.91 5.63 -8.11
CA ALA A 153 -9.90 6.64 -7.06
C ALA A 153 -11.27 6.67 -6.36
N GLY A 154 -11.26 6.83 -5.05
CA GLY A 154 -12.48 6.80 -4.24
C GLY A 154 -12.90 5.41 -3.76
N CYS A 155 -12.25 4.33 -4.23
CA CYS A 155 -12.51 2.98 -3.73
C CYS A 155 -12.29 2.94 -2.21
N GLN A 156 -13.24 2.33 -1.49
CA GLN A 156 -13.14 2.19 -0.04
C GLN A 156 -12.10 1.15 0.34
N VAL A 157 -11.36 1.42 1.42
CA VAL A 157 -10.34 0.52 1.95
C VAL A 157 -10.53 0.42 3.46
N MET A 158 -10.87 -0.77 3.94
CA MET A 158 -10.97 -1.07 5.37
C MET A 158 -9.72 -1.82 5.81
N ILE A 159 -9.06 -1.29 6.83
CA ILE A 159 -7.88 -1.93 7.45
C ILE A 159 -8.21 -2.32 8.89
N GLU A 160 -8.05 -3.58 9.22
CA GLU A 160 -8.31 -4.06 10.57
C GLU A 160 -7.48 -5.30 10.97
#